data_2b6b3c1c909b4b8833295641952dda98
#
_entry.id   2b6b3c1c909b4b8833295641952dda98
#
_cell.length_a   1.000
_cell.length_b   1.000
_cell.length_c   1.000
_cell.angle_alpha   90.00
_cell.angle_beta   90.00
_cell.angle_gamma   90.00
#
_symmetry.space_group_name_H-M   'P 1'
#
loop_
_entity.id
_entity.type
_entity.pdbx_description
1 polymer ?
#
loop_
_entity_poly.entity_id
_entity_poly.type
_entity_poly.pdbx_seq_one_letter_code
_entity_poly.pdbx_strand_id
1 'polypeptide(L)'
;MLADTLADVQRLIRRGQYPQALTIIDSYLGTSPNDAQARFLKGVIYSETDKTDEAIAVFSKLTEDYPEFPESYNNLAVLYARQKQYEKARMALEMAIQTHPSYATAHENLGDLYARLANQSYARAAQLDGASKSAKTKAALSRDLIAIPAKAPAKPATAVEAPANPAAGNKAAKQ
;
A
#
# COMPACT_ATOMS: atom_id res chain seq x y z
N MET A 1 14.48 23.81 2.78
CA MET A 1 15.32 22.74 3.37
C MET A 1 14.55 21.47 3.73
N LEU A 2 13.43 21.49 4.49
CA LEU A 2 12.71 20.24 4.84
C LEU A 2 11.99 19.58 3.65
N ALA A 3 11.35 20.36 2.80
CA ALA A 3 10.70 19.88 1.58
C ALA A 3 11.69 19.25 0.59
N ASP A 4 12.89 19.82 0.52
CA ASP A 4 13.97 19.31 -0.34
C ASP A 4 14.43 17.92 0.13
N THR A 5 14.50 17.68 1.45
CA THR A 5 14.92 16.38 2.01
C THR A 5 13.98 15.25 1.61
N LEU A 6 12.67 15.43 1.70
CA LEU A 6 11.69 14.40 1.29
C LEU A 6 11.69 14.20 -0.23
N ALA A 7 11.87 15.25 -1.02
CA ALA A 7 12.03 15.16 -2.46
C ALA A 7 13.30 14.37 -2.85
N ASP A 8 14.39 14.56 -2.12
CA ASP A 8 15.63 13.79 -2.30
C ASP A 8 15.43 12.32 -1.97
N VAL A 9 14.75 12.00 -0.86
CA VAL A 9 14.40 10.62 -0.51
C VAL A 9 13.55 9.97 -1.61
N GLN A 10 12.53 10.66 -2.11
CA GLN A 10 11.70 10.15 -3.20
C GLN A 10 12.53 9.89 -4.48
N ARG A 11 13.49 10.77 -4.78
CA ARG A 11 14.39 10.59 -5.92
C ARG A 11 15.29 9.36 -5.75
N LEU A 12 15.81 9.13 -4.55
CA LEU A 12 16.62 7.95 -4.22
C LEU A 12 15.79 6.66 -4.33
N ILE A 13 14.56 6.66 -3.83
CA ILE A 13 13.62 5.52 -3.96
C ILE A 13 13.40 5.20 -5.44
N ARG A 14 13.12 6.21 -6.29
CA ARG A 14 12.92 5.99 -7.74
C ARG A 14 14.16 5.41 -8.44
N ARG A 15 15.35 5.62 -7.90
CA ARG A 15 16.61 5.08 -8.39
C ARG A 15 17.00 3.74 -7.78
N GLY A 16 16.19 3.20 -6.87
CA GLY A 16 16.49 1.96 -6.14
C GLY A 16 17.61 2.11 -5.11
N GLN A 17 17.97 3.34 -4.74
CA GLN A 17 19.02 3.65 -3.77
C GLN A 17 18.46 3.64 -2.34
N TYR A 18 17.86 2.49 -1.95
CA TYR A 18 17.14 2.34 -0.68
C TYR A 18 18.01 2.54 0.58
N PRO A 19 19.27 2.06 0.65
CA PRO A 19 20.09 2.28 1.85
C PRO A 19 20.34 3.76 2.13
N GLN A 20 20.64 4.55 1.09
CA GLN A 20 20.84 6.00 1.24
C GLN A 20 19.53 6.71 1.61
N ALA A 21 18.42 6.31 0.95
CA ALA A 21 17.09 6.84 1.26
C ALA A 21 16.71 6.57 2.72
N LEU A 22 16.99 5.37 3.24
CA LEU A 22 16.69 5.00 4.63
C LEU A 22 17.51 5.83 5.62
N THR A 23 18.80 6.03 5.38
CA THR A 23 19.64 6.86 6.24
C THR A 23 19.13 8.29 6.36
N ILE A 24 18.73 8.89 5.23
CA ILE A 24 18.22 10.27 5.21
C ILE A 24 16.86 10.35 5.91
N ILE A 25 15.95 9.39 5.64
CA ILE A 25 14.61 9.43 6.23
C ILE A 25 14.65 9.17 7.75
N ASP A 26 15.55 8.31 8.23
CA ASP A 26 15.72 8.06 9.66
C ASP A 26 16.25 9.29 10.39
N SER A 27 17.22 9.99 9.79
CA SER A 27 17.72 11.27 10.33
C SER A 27 16.62 12.32 10.38
N TYR A 28 15.80 12.42 9.33
CA TYR A 28 14.68 13.36 9.27
C TYR A 28 13.63 13.05 10.34
N LEU A 29 13.24 11.78 10.47
CA LEU A 29 12.26 11.34 11.49
C LEU A 29 12.77 11.50 12.91
N GLY A 30 14.10 11.54 13.13
CA GLY A 30 14.69 11.89 14.42
C GLY A 30 14.32 13.29 14.90
N THR A 31 14.09 14.23 13.97
CA THR A 31 13.67 15.61 14.28
C THR A 31 12.18 15.86 14.08
N SER A 32 11.54 15.06 13.26
CA SER A 32 10.12 15.19 12.86
C SER A 32 9.41 13.83 12.91
N PRO A 33 9.28 13.20 14.09
CA PRO A 33 8.83 11.81 14.23
C PRO A 33 7.38 11.56 13.78
N ASN A 34 6.56 12.60 13.76
CA ASN A 34 5.15 12.53 13.40
C ASN A 34 4.85 13.02 11.96
N ASP A 35 5.90 13.19 11.14
CA ASP A 35 5.66 13.56 9.74
C ASP A 35 5.11 12.35 8.97
N ALA A 36 3.85 12.44 8.54
CA ALA A 36 3.12 11.36 7.88
C ALA A 36 3.78 10.97 6.54
N GLN A 37 4.24 11.96 5.78
CA GLN A 37 4.90 11.74 4.50
C GLN A 37 6.25 11.02 4.66
N ALA A 38 7.04 11.44 5.64
CA ALA A 38 8.32 10.80 5.95
C ALA A 38 8.13 9.36 6.42
N ARG A 39 7.17 9.10 7.30
CA ARG A 39 6.82 7.75 7.75
C ARG A 39 6.32 6.88 6.60
N PHE A 40 5.50 7.43 5.72
CA PHE A 40 5.04 6.74 4.52
C PHE A 40 6.20 6.32 3.62
N LEU A 41 7.14 7.24 3.33
CA LEU A 41 8.32 6.93 2.53
C LEU A 41 9.19 5.85 3.18
N LYS A 42 9.33 5.86 4.52
CA LYS A 42 10.02 4.78 5.25
C LYS A 42 9.32 3.43 5.06
N GLY A 43 7.99 3.39 5.15
CA GLY A 43 7.20 2.20 4.86
C GLY A 43 7.41 1.68 3.43
N VAL A 44 7.47 2.57 2.45
CA VAL A 44 7.77 2.23 1.05
C VAL A 44 9.18 1.62 0.93
N ILE A 45 10.19 2.21 1.55
CA ILE A 45 11.57 1.67 1.54
C ILE A 45 11.59 0.26 2.11
N TYR A 46 10.92 0.01 3.23
CA TYR A 46 10.82 -1.32 3.81
C TYR A 46 10.11 -2.32 2.89
N SER A 47 9.02 -1.90 2.24
CA SER A 47 8.29 -2.73 1.28
C SER A 47 9.15 -3.12 0.07
N GLU A 48 9.99 -2.20 -0.42
CA GLU A 48 10.86 -2.42 -1.59
C GLU A 48 12.15 -3.19 -1.25
N THR A 49 12.48 -3.31 0.04
CA THR A 49 13.66 -4.04 0.53
C THR A 49 13.30 -5.35 1.23
N ASP A 50 12.11 -5.91 0.94
CA ASP A 50 11.58 -7.17 1.49
C ASP A 50 11.49 -7.21 3.02
N LYS A 51 11.53 -6.06 3.68
CA LYS A 51 11.26 -5.91 5.10
C LYS A 51 9.76 -5.78 5.35
N THR A 52 9.05 -6.87 5.04
CA THR A 52 7.58 -6.87 4.98
C THR A 52 6.94 -6.57 6.34
N ASP A 53 7.45 -7.14 7.42
CA ASP A 53 6.85 -6.95 8.75
C ASP A 53 7.06 -5.52 9.27
N GLU A 54 8.25 -4.94 9.01
CA GLU A 54 8.52 -3.54 9.34
C GLU A 54 7.66 -2.58 8.51
N ALA A 55 7.46 -2.89 7.21
CA ALA A 55 6.56 -2.10 6.37
C ALA A 55 5.12 -2.15 6.87
N ILE A 56 4.62 -3.34 7.24
CA ILE A 56 3.28 -3.51 7.81
C ILE A 56 3.16 -2.69 9.11
N ALA A 57 4.14 -2.75 10.00
CA ALA A 57 4.12 -2.00 11.25
C ALA A 57 4.04 -0.48 11.01
N VAL A 58 4.83 0.04 10.06
CA VAL A 58 4.82 1.47 9.70
C VAL A 58 3.47 1.89 9.12
N PHE A 59 2.94 1.14 8.14
CA PHE A 59 1.67 1.50 7.51
C PHE A 59 0.48 1.30 8.45
N SER A 60 0.48 0.27 9.31
CA SER A 60 -0.57 0.09 10.33
C SER A 60 -0.60 1.28 11.29
N LYS A 61 0.57 1.72 11.75
CA LYS A 61 0.63 2.90 12.63
C LYS A 61 0.21 4.18 11.91
N LEU A 62 0.48 4.31 10.61
CA LEU A 62 -0.03 5.43 9.81
C LEU A 62 -1.55 5.41 9.69
N THR A 63 -2.19 4.25 9.52
CA THR A 63 -3.65 4.18 9.45
C THR A 63 -4.33 4.49 10.78
N GLU A 64 -3.66 4.26 11.91
CA GLU A 64 -4.15 4.65 13.24
C GLU A 64 -4.01 6.17 13.47
N ASP A 65 -2.85 6.75 13.11
CA ASP A 65 -2.54 8.14 13.38
C ASP A 65 -3.17 9.09 12.33
N TYR A 66 -3.38 8.61 11.10
CA TYR A 66 -3.90 9.36 9.94
C TYR A 66 -4.92 8.51 9.18
N PRO A 67 -6.12 8.26 9.74
CA PRO A 67 -7.12 7.36 9.17
C PRO A 67 -7.69 7.84 7.82
N GLU A 68 -7.52 9.10 7.47
CA GLU A 68 -7.92 9.69 6.19
C GLU A 68 -6.88 9.53 5.06
N PHE A 69 -5.76 8.81 5.31
CA PHE A 69 -4.67 8.63 4.35
C PHE A 69 -4.80 7.30 3.59
N PRO A 70 -5.53 7.26 2.44
CA PRO A 70 -5.91 6.01 1.76
C PRO A 70 -4.73 5.22 1.22
N GLU A 71 -3.61 5.88 0.90
CA GLU A 71 -2.41 5.23 0.39
C GLU A 71 -1.78 4.27 1.40
N SER A 72 -1.90 4.56 2.70
CA SER A 72 -1.41 3.67 3.76
C SER A 72 -2.20 2.38 3.81
N TYR A 73 -3.52 2.44 3.70
CA TYR A 73 -4.38 1.26 3.61
C TYR A 73 -4.09 0.45 2.34
N ASN A 74 -3.92 1.13 1.20
CA ASN A 74 -3.60 0.46 -0.06
C ASN A 74 -2.26 -0.29 0.01
N ASN A 75 -1.23 0.30 0.61
CA ASN A 75 0.07 -0.35 0.78
C ASN A 75 -0.02 -1.53 1.75
N LEU A 76 -0.77 -1.42 2.85
CA LEU A 76 -1.07 -2.55 3.72
C LEU A 76 -1.72 -3.71 2.96
N ALA A 77 -2.69 -3.40 2.11
CA ALA A 77 -3.37 -4.43 1.32
C ALA A 77 -2.42 -5.18 0.39
N VAL A 78 -1.52 -4.45 -0.28
CA VAL A 78 -0.49 -5.06 -1.14
C VAL A 78 0.42 -5.99 -0.35
N LEU A 79 0.85 -5.58 0.85
CA LEU A 79 1.70 -6.40 1.72
C LEU A 79 0.97 -7.64 2.24
N TYR A 80 -0.30 -7.49 2.68
CA TYR A 80 -1.11 -8.63 3.11
C TYR A 80 -1.38 -9.61 1.96
N ALA A 81 -1.62 -9.11 0.74
CA ALA A 81 -1.81 -9.97 -0.43
C ALA A 81 -0.53 -10.76 -0.78
N ARG A 82 0.65 -10.15 -0.64
CA ARG A 82 1.95 -10.86 -0.79
C ARG A 82 2.10 -12.00 0.23
N GLN A 83 1.60 -11.82 1.45
CA GLN A 83 1.57 -12.84 2.50
C GLN A 83 0.38 -13.80 2.37
N LYS A 84 -0.42 -13.73 1.29
CA LYS A 84 -1.65 -14.52 1.07
C LYS A 84 -2.74 -14.30 2.14
N GLN A 85 -2.66 -13.21 2.89
CA GLN A 85 -3.67 -12.81 3.87
C GLN A 85 -4.78 -12.00 3.18
N TYR A 86 -5.53 -12.66 2.27
CA TYR A 86 -6.44 -11.99 1.34
C TYR A 86 -7.60 -11.26 2.02
N GLU A 87 -8.10 -11.78 3.14
CA GLU A 87 -9.16 -11.10 3.89
C GLU A 87 -8.68 -9.78 4.51
N LYS A 88 -7.47 -9.75 5.06
CA LYS A 88 -6.88 -8.50 5.55
C LYS A 88 -6.62 -7.52 4.42
N ALA A 89 -6.15 -8.02 3.27
CA ALA A 89 -5.95 -7.19 2.08
C ALA A 89 -7.27 -6.56 1.61
N ARG A 90 -8.36 -7.34 1.56
CA ARG A 90 -9.70 -6.86 1.20
C ARG A 90 -10.17 -5.76 2.15
N MET A 91 -10.10 -6.01 3.46
CA MET A 91 -10.52 -5.03 4.48
C MET A 91 -9.74 -3.71 4.36
N ALA A 92 -8.43 -3.78 4.13
CA ALA A 92 -7.62 -2.59 3.96
C ALA A 92 -7.99 -1.81 2.70
N LEU A 93 -8.25 -2.47 1.56
CA LEU A 93 -8.71 -1.82 0.34
C LEU A 93 -10.09 -1.18 0.49
N GLU A 94 -11.01 -1.86 1.17
CA GLU A 94 -12.34 -1.31 1.49
C GLU A 94 -12.22 -0.04 2.35
N MET A 95 -11.30 -0.02 3.32
CA MET A 95 -11.01 1.19 4.11
C MET A 95 -10.43 2.31 3.25
N ALA A 96 -9.50 2.01 2.34
CA ALA A 96 -8.98 3.00 1.40
C ALA A 96 -10.09 3.64 0.53
N ILE A 97 -11.02 2.82 0.04
CA ILE A 97 -12.17 3.25 -0.76
C ILE A 97 -13.18 4.03 0.10
N GLN A 98 -13.42 3.61 1.34
CA GLN A 98 -14.32 4.32 2.24
C GLN A 98 -13.81 5.72 2.58
N THR A 99 -12.50 5.87 2.81
CA THR A 99 -11.89 7.18 3.08
C THR A 99 -11.80 8.05 1.84
N HIS A 100 -11.56 7.44 0.68
CA HIS A 100 -11.42 8.13 -0.61
C HIS A 100 -12.13 7.35 -1.73
N PRO A 101 -13.44 7.54 -1.93
CA PRO A 101 -14.21 6.76 -2.91
C PRO A 101 -13.72 6.87 -4.36
N SER A 102 -13.02 7.94 -4.69
CA SER A 102 -12.44 8.17 -6.02
C SER A 102 -11.02 7.62 -6.21
N TYR A 103 -10.47 6.91 -5.20
CA TYR A 103 -9.11 6.38 -5.27
C TYR A 103 -9.03 5.15 -6.18
N ALA A 104 -8.83 5.40 -7.47
CA ALA A 104 -8.87 4.39 -8.53
C ALA A 104 -7.92 3.20 -8.29
N THR A 105 -6.74 3.44 -7.73
CA THR A 105 -5.76 2.39 -7.43
C THR A 105 -6.30 1.36 -6.43
N ALA A 106 -7.05 1.78 -5.41
CA ALA A 106 -7.65 0.84 -4.46
C ALA A 106 -8.77 0.00 -5.11
N HIS A 107 -9.56 0.60 -6.01
CA HIS A 107 -10.57 -0.15 -6.77
C HIS A 107 -9.92 -1.18 -7.71
N GLU A 108 -8.84 -0.81 -8.42
CA GLU A 108 -8.10 -1.73 -9.29
C GLU A 108 -7.51 -2.89 -8.48
N ASN A 109 -6.81 -2.61 -7.37
CA ASN A 109 -6.24 -3.62 -6.51
C ASN A 109 -7.30 -4.54 -5.88
N LEU A 110 -8.49 -4.02 -5.57
CA LEU A 110 -9.60 -4.83 -5.07
C LEU A 110 -10.14 -5.76 -6.16
N GLY A 111 -10.22 -5.29 -7.39
CA GLY A 111 -10.56 -6.11 -8.56
C GLY A 111 -9.57 -7.25 -8.76
N ASP A 112 -8.27 -6.97 -8.71
CA ASP A 112 -7.21 -7.97 -8.82
C ASP A 112 -7.26 -9.01 -7.69
N LEU A 113 -7.56 -8.57 -6.48
CA LEU A 113 -7.72 -9.45 -5.34
C LEU A 113 -8.92 -10.40 -5.54
N TYR A 114 -10.06 -9.90 -6.00
CA TYR A 114 -11.22 -10.73 -6.30
C TYR A 114 -10.96 -11.71 -7.45
N ALA A 115 -10.21 -11.31 -8.48
CA ALA A 115 -9.80 -12.21 -9.55
C ALA A 115 -8.95 -13.38 -9.01
N ARG A 116 -8.04 -13.13 -8.07
CA ARG A 116 -7.23 -14.17 -7.41
C ARG A 116 -8.08 -15.11 -6.56
N LEU A 117 -9.01 -14.58 -5.78
CA LEU A 117 -9.95 -15.38 -4.97
C LEU A 117 -10.88 -16.20 -5.86
N ALA A 118 -11.39 -15.64 -6.95
CA ALA A 118 -12.19 -16.35 -7.94
C ALA A 118 -11.42 -17.49 -8.58
N ASN A 119 -10.16 -17.24 -9.01
CA ASN A 119 -9.31 -18.28 -9.57
C ASN A 119 -9.10 -19.44 -8.59
N GLN A 120 -8.80 -19.14 -7.33
CA GLN A 120 -8.62 -20.16 -6.29
C GLN A 120 -9.87 -21.01 -6.11
N SER A 121 -11.05 -20.39 -6.09
CA SER A 121 -12.35 -21.07 -5.93
C SER A 121 -12.68 -21.93 -7.14
N TYR A 122 -12.50 -21.43 -8.37
CA TYR A 122 -12.73 -22.19 -9.60
C TYR A 122 -11.76 -23.35 -9.77
N ALA A 123 -10.49 -23.15 -9.42
CA ALA A 123 -9.50 -24.23 -9.43
C ALA A 123 -9.88 -25.33 -8.44
N ARG A 124 -10.36 -24.96 -7.25
CA ARG A 124 -10.84 -25.94 -6.27
C ARG A 124 -12.08 -26.69 -6.76
N ALA A 125 -13.02 -25.99 -7.36
CA ALA A 125 -14.21 -26.63 -7.94
C ALA A 125 -13.82 -27.64 -9.06
N ALA A 126 -12.88 -27.27 -9.93
CA ALA A 126 -12.39 -28.16 -10.99
C ALA A 126 -11.62 -29.39 -10.47
N GLN A 127 -11.00 -29.27 -9.29
CA GLN A 127 -10.35 -30.41 -8.61
C GLN A 127 -11.39 -31.36 -8.00
N LEU A 128 -12.47 -30.82 -7.42
CA LEU A 128 -13.52 -31.62 -6.79
C LEU A 128 -14.43 -32.30 -7.82
N ASP A 129 -14.70 -31.64 -8.94
CA ASP A 129 -15.44 -32.17 -10.08
C ASP A 129 -14.59 -32.04 -11.36
N GLY A 130 -13.80 -33.06 -11.61
CA GLY A 130 -12.95 -33.13 -12.80
C GLY A 130 -13.69 -33.14 -14.14
N ALA A 131 -15.02 -33.39 -14.15
CA ALA A 131 -15.86 -33.34 -15.35
C ALA A 131 -16.40 -31.92 -15.63
N SER A 132 -16.35 -31.02 -14.67
CA SER A 132 -16.88 -29.65 -14.81
C SER A 132 -16.07 -28.81 -15.81
N LYS A 133 -16.55 -28.74 -17.05
CA LYS A 133 -15.99 -27.87 -18.10
C LYS A 133 -16.10 -26.40 -17.69
N SER A 134 -17.21 -26.01 -17.07
CA SER A 134 -17.45 -24.63 -16.62
C SER A 134 -16.39 -24.18 -15.61
N ALA A 135 -16.12 -24.98 -14.57
CA ALA A 135 -15.11 -24.63 -13.56
C ALA A 135 -13.72 -24.51 -14.16
N LYS A 136 -13.34 -25.43 -15.05
CA LYS A 136 -12.05 -25.39 -15.77
C LYS A 136 -11.91 -24.13 -16.62
N THR A 137 -12.94 -23.78 -17.40
CA THR A 137 -12.93 -22.58 -18.24
C THR A 137 -12.82 -21.32 -17.40
N LYS A 138 -13.60 -21.19 -16.32
CA LYS A 138 -13.54 -20.03 -15.41
C LYS A 138 -12.20 -19.90 -14.70
N ALA A 139 -11.61 -21.03 -14.29
CA ALA A 139 -10.25 -21.05 -13.72
C ALA A 139 -9.20 -20.55 -14.71
N ALA A 140 -9.29 -20.96 -15.98
CA ALA A 140 -8.38 -20.47 -17.02
C ALA A 140 -8.55 -18.96 -17.27
N LEU A 141 -9.79 -18.49 -17.45
CA LEU A 141 -10.08 -17.06 -17.70
C LEU A 141 -9.62 -16.16 -16.53
N SER A 142 -9.88 -16.58 -15.29
CA SER A 142 -9.42 -15.80 -14.12
C SER A 142 -7.89 -15.81 -13.98
N ARG A 143 -7.22 -16.87 -14.38
CA ARG A 143 -5.74 -16.93 -14.45
C ARG A 143 -5.20 -15.95 -15.49
N ASP A 144 -5.82 -15.90 -16.66
CA ASP A 144 -5.44 -14.97 -17.73
C ASP A 144 -5.64 -13.52 -17.29
N LEU A 145 -6.72 -13.21 -16.59
CA LEU A 145 -6.95 -11.90 -16.01
C LEU A 145 -5.88 -11.49 -15.01
N ILE A 146 -5.48 -12.40 -14.12
CA ILE A 146 -4.41 -12.16 -13.13
C ILE A 146 -3.04 -11.96 -13.81
N ALA A 147 -2.81 -12.60 -14.96
CA ALA A 147 -1.56 -12.47 -15.71
C ALA A 147 -1.40 -11.11 -16.41
N ILE A 148 -2.48 -10.33 -16.57
CA ILE A 148 -2.37 -8.93 -16.99
C ILE A 148 -1.57 -8.20 -15.91
N PRO A 149 -0.41 -7.60 -16.24
CA PRO A 149 0.39 -6.91 -15.23
C PRO A 149 -0.47 -5.85 -14.56
N ALA A 150 -0.71 -5.99 -13.26
CA ALA A 150 -1.18 -4.87 -12.48
C ALA A 150 -0.23 -3.71 -12.79
N LYS A 151 -0.80 -2.56 -13.16
CA LYS A 151 -0.03 -1.32 -13.22
C LYS A 151 0.77 -1.28 -11.93
N ALA A 152 2.10 -1.29 -12.04
CA ALA A 152 3.04 -1.58 -10.95
C ALA A 152 2.49 -1.10 -9.59
N PRO A 153 2.57 -1.91 -8.50
CA PRO A 153 1.98 -1.58 -7.22
C PRO A 153 2.28 -0.11 -6.98
N ALA A 154 1.26 0.68 -6.77
CA ALA A 154 1.29 2.13 -6.95
C ALA A 154 2.69 2.63 -6.65
N LYS A 155 3.43 3.09 -7.70
CA LYS A 155 4.64 3.89 -7.45
C LYS A 155 4.27 4.73 -6.26
N PRO A 156 5.06 4.74 -5.17
CA PRO A 156 4.68 5.48 -3.98
C PRO A 156 4.08 6.77 -4.45
N ALA A 157 2.85 7.07 -4.05
CA ALA A 157 2.13 8.22 -4.58
C ALA A 157 3.07 9.40 -4.42
N THR A 158 3.69 9.81 -5.51
CA THR A 158 4.84 10.72 -5.52
C THR A 158 4.41 12.15 -5.26
N ALA A 159 3.11 12.35 -5.06
CA ALA A 159 2.50 13.63 -4.71
C ALA A 159 1.19 13.34 -3.96
N VAL A 160 1.28 12.96 -2.71
CA VAL A 160 0.16 13.10 -1.80
C VAL A 160 0.49 14.32 -0.94
N GLU A 161 -0.37 15.33 -0.96
CA GLU A 161 -0.40 16.29 0.12
C GLU A 161 -0.71 15.48 1.39
N ALA A 162 0.32 15.23 2.18
CA ALA A 162 0.15 14.60 3.47
C ALA A 162 -0.87 15.43 4.28
N PRO A 163 -1.76 14.78 5.04
CA PRO A 163 -2.67 15.50 5.92
C PRO A 163 -1.88 16.48 6.78
N ALA A 164 -2.40 17.71 6.92
CA ALA A 164 -1.76 18.75 7.70
C ALA A 164 -1.43 18.22 9.10
N ASN A 165 -0.18 18.36 9.51
CA ASN A 165 0.28 17.90 10.83
C ASN A 165 -0.53 18.59 11.94
N PRO A 166 -1.39 17.90 12.70
CA PRO A 166 -2.21 18.53 13.74
C PRO A 166 -1.38 19.18 14.87
N ALA A 167 -0.08 18.86 14.95
CA ALA A 167 0.81 19.46 15.95
C ALA A 167 1.28 20.89 15.61
N ALA A 168 1.05 21.41 14.41
CA ALA A 168 1.44 22.77 14.04
C ALA A 168 0.43 23.84 14.47
N GLY A 169 -0.79 23.45 14.88
CA GLY A 169 -1.90 24.36 15.18
C GLY A 169 -1.97 24.89 16.61
N ASN A 170 -1.12 24.47 17.55
CA ASN A 170 -1.33 24.76 18.98
C ASN A 170 -0.24 25.64 19.61
N LYS A 171 0.50 26.46 18.86
CA LYS A 171 1.46 27.44 19.40
C LYS A 171 1.06 28.92 19.25
N ALA A 172 -0.12 29.20 18.74
CA ALA A 172 -0.56 30.59 18.52
C ALA A 172 -1.73 31.08 19.38
N ALA A 173 -2.04 30.42 20.50
CA ALA A 173 -3.11 30.89 21.41
C ALA A 173 -2.65 30.86 22.87
N LYS A 174 -1.59 31.61 23.22
CA LYS A 174 -1.29 32.11 24.57
C LYS A 174 -0.26 33.23 24.44
N GLN A 175 -0.75 34.45 24.20
CA GLN A 175 -0.20 35.70 24.68
C GLN A 175 -1.36 36.63 24.93
#